data_b3e4c7ea5c67025655f74e85eeb5b823
#
_entry.id   b3e4c7ea5c67025655f74e85eeb5b823
#
_cell.length_a   1.000
_cell.length_b   1.000
_cell.length_c   1.000
_cell.angle_alpha   90.00
_cell.angle_beta   90.00
_cell.angle_gamma   90.00
#
_symmetry.space_group_name_H-M   'P 1'
#
loop_
_entity.id
_entity.type
_entity.pdbx_description
1 polymer ?
#
loop_
_entity_poly.entity_id
_entity_poly.type
_entity_poly.pdbx_seq_one_letter_code
_entity_poly.pdbx_strand_id
1 'polypeptide(L)'
;RRVIQAVREYVADHAAMRAIAFCVDIAHADFMAACFDAAGLPARAITSATPREERERAPRELADDTLKVLCTVDLYNEGVDIPEANTLLFLRPTQSPVVFQQQLGRGLRLAEGKESCLVLDFVGRLQNDFRFDVLYRAITGLNRQQLIEAVENGFTTLPPGCHIQFDRVAREQVLDGLRQ
;
A
#
# COMPACT_ATOMS: atom_id res chain seq x y z
N ARG A 1 0.29 9.40 -12.98
CA ARG A 1 0.86 10.68 -12.51
C ARG A 1 0.68 10.88 -11.01
N ARG A 2 -0.56 10.78 -10.46
CA ARG A 2 -0.82 11.00 -9.02
C ARG A 2 -0.02 10.06 -8.11
N VAL A 3 0.07 8.78 -8.44
CA VAL A 3 0.83 7.79 -7.66
C VAL A 3 2.32 8.16 -7.60
N ILE A 4 2.93 8.47 -8.74
CA ILE A 4 4.34 8.87 -8.80
C ILE A 4 4.58 10.17 -8.04
N GLN A 5 3.66 11.12 -8.12
CA GLN A 5 3.74 12.37 -7.37
C GLN A 5 3.67 12.12 -5.87
N ALA A 6 2.73 11.29 -5.40
CA ALA A 6 2.63 10.93 -3.99
C ALA A 6 3.88 10.21 -3.48
N VAL A 7 4.43 9.27 -4.26
CA VAL A 7 5.69 8.61 -3.90
C VAL A 7 6.81 9.65 -3.73
N ARG A 8 6.92 10.61 -4.65
CA ARG A 8 7.93 11.69 -4.55
C ARG A 8 7.72 12.63 -3.37
N GLU A 9 6.48 12.84 -2.96
CA GLU A 9 6.11 13.74 -1.86
C GLU A 9 6.27 13.08 -0.49
N TYR A 10 5.85 11.82 -0.35
CA TYR A 10 5.75 11.17 0.96
C TYR A 10 6.91 10.23 1.29
N VAL A 11 7.65 9.74 0.30
CA VAL A 11 8.85 8.93 0.55
C VAL A 11 10.04 9.85 0.84
N ALA A 12 10.51 9.85 2.07
CA ALA A 12 11.60 10.73 2.51
C ALA A 12 12.94 10.37 1.85
N ASP A 13 13.22 9.08 1.68
CA ASP A 13 14.44 8.57 1.05
C ASP A 13 14.09 7.60 -0.09
N HIS A 14 14.14 8.09 -1.32
CA HIS A 14 13.88 7.28 -2.51
C HIS A 14 15.00 6.26 -2.78
N ALA A 15 16.22 6.53 -2.31
CA ALA A 15 17.33 5.58 -2.46
C ALA A 15 17.14 4.35 -1.57
N ALA A 16 16.60 4.53 -0.36
CA ALA A 16 16.29 3.44 0.56
C ALA A 16 14.90 2.82 0.34
N MET A 17 14.09 3.34 -0.59
CA MET A 17 12.75 2.83 -0.84
C MET A 17 12.77 1.41 -1.43
N ARG A 18 11.98 0.52 -0.83
CA ARG A 18 11.65 -0.82 -1.31
C ARG A 18 10.15 -1.00 -1.26
N ALA A 19 9.50 -0.81 -2.41
CA ALA A 19 8.06 -0.69 -2.48
C ALA A 19 7.37 -1.94 -3.06
N ILE A 20 6.20 -2.28 -2.51
CA ILE A 20 5.27 -3.24 -3.09
C ILE A 20 4.01 -2.46 -3.47
N ALA A 21 3.61 -2.55 -4.74
CA ALA A 21 2.40 -1.93 -5.27
C ALA A 21 1.33 -3.00 -5.57
N PHE A 22 0.21 -2.94 -4.87
CA PHE A 22 -0.93 -3.83 -5.05
C PHE A 22 -1.87 -3.28 -6.13
N CYS A 23 -1.90 -3.92 -7.28
CA CYS A 23 -2.63 -3.50 -8.46
C CYS A 23 -3.97 -4.24 -8.61
N VAL A 24 -4.84 -3.71 -9.45
CA VAL A 24 -6.20 -4.25 -9.68
C VAL A 24 -6.15 -5.58 -10.44
N ASP A 25 -5.35 -5.62 -11.50
CA ASP A 25 -5.18 -6.75 -12.42
C ASP A 25 -3.78 -6.75 -13.04
N ILE A 26 -3.51 -7.75 -13.87
CA ILE A 26 -2.20 -7.95 -14.53
C ILE A 26 -1.85 -6.75 -15.42
N ALA A 27 -2.80 -6.30 -16.23
CA ALA A 27 -2.58 -5.16 -17.14
C ALA A 27 -2.25 -3.88 -16.36
N HIS A 28 -2.90 -3.66 -15.22
CA HIS A 28 -2.60 -2.55 -14.33
C HIS A 28 -1.22 -2.69 -13.68
N ALA A 29 -0.81 -3.90 -13.28
CA ALA A 29 0.52 -4.14 -12.72
C ALA A 29 1.62 -3.84 -13.74
N ASP A 30 1.47 -4.31 -14.98
CA ASP A 30 2.40 -4.05 -16.08
C ASP A 30 2.48 -2.55 -16.42
N PHE A 31 1.32 -1.89 -16.50
CA PHE A 31 1.23 -0.45 -16.74
C PHE A 31 1.92 0.36 -15.63
N MET A 32 1.70 0.00 -14.37
CA MET A 32 2.31 0.71 -13.25
C MET A 32 3.81 0.49 -13.16
N ALA A 33 4.28 -0.73 -13.43
CA ALA A 33 5.72 -1.01 -13.51
C ALA A 33 6.39 -0.14 -14.59
N ALA A 34 5.83 -0.06 -15.79
CA ALA A 34 6.31 0.82 -16.85
C ALA A 34 6.30 2.31 -16.45
N CYS A 35 5.27 2.75 -15.72
CA CYS A 35 5.19 4.12 -15.22
C CYS A 35 6.27 4.45 -14.18
N PHE A 36 6.58 3.51 -13.28
CA PHE A 36 7.64 3.68 -12.29
C PHE A 36 9.02 3.71 -12.97
N ASP A 37 9.29 2.78 -13.89
CA ASP A 37 10.53 2.76 -14.68
C ASP A 37 10.75 4.07 -15.42
N ALA A 38 9.73 4.57 -16.13
CA ALA A 38 9.78 5.85 -16.83
C ALA A 38 9.99 7.05 -15.90
N ALA A 39 9.67 6.90 -14.60
CA ALA A 39 9.91 7.91 -13.58
C ALA A 39 11.29 7.80 -12.90
N GLY A 40 12.15 6.86 -13.34
CA GLY A 40 13.48 6.61 -12.80
C GLY A 40 13.47 5.75 -11.53
N LEU A 41 12.39 5.00 -11.28
CA LEU A 41 12.24 4.05 -10.19
C LEU A 41 12.18 2.63 -10.78
N PRO A 42 13.29 1.88 -10.86
CA PRO A 42 13.33 0.55 -11.44
C PRO A 42 12.22 -0.34 -10.89
N ALA A 43 11.36 -0.85 -11.74
CA ALA A 43 10.16 -1.57 -11.34
C ALA A 43 9.90 -2.80 -12.19
N ARG A 44 9.20 -3.79 -11.61
CA ARG A 44 8.77 -5.00 -12.32
C ARG A 44 7.38 -5.41 -11.87
N ALA A 45 6.57 -5.90 -12.81
CA ALA A 45 5.33 -6.59 -12.52
C ALA A 45 5.60 -8.06 -12.24
N ILE A 46 5.12 -8.56 -11.10
CA ILE A 46 5.16 -9.96 -10.72
C ILE A 46 3.73 -10.43 -10.52
N THR A 47 3.30 -11.33 -11.38
CA THR A 47 1.92 -11.82 -11.44
C THR A 47 1.90 -13.34 -11.63
N SER A 48 0.72 -13.94 -11.62
CA SER A 48 0.56 -15.38 -11.90
C SER A 48 1.06 -15.76 -13.30
N ALA A 49 1.12 -14.81 -14.24
CA ALA A 49 1.65 -15.01 -15.57
C ALA A 49 3.19 -14.95 -15.65
N THR A 50 3.85 -14.44 -14.60
CA THR A 50 5.32 -14.31 -14.56
C THR A 50 5.96 -15.69 -14.38
N PRO A 51 7.03 -16.04 -15.14
CA PRO A 51 7.77 -17.29 -14.97
C PRO A 51 8.26 -17.49 -13.53
N ARG A 52 8.23 -18.73 -13.07
CA ARG A 52 8.61 -19.07 -11.68
C ARG A 52 9.99 -18.52 -11.28
N GLU A 53 10.95 -18.67 -12.18
CA GLU A 53 12.33 -18.23 -11.96
C GLU A 53 12.42 -16.72 -11.70
N GLU A 54 11.65 -15.92 -12.43
CA GLU A 54 11.58 -14.47 -12.22
C GLU A 54 10.85 -14.10 -10.93
N ARG A 55 9.79 -14.85 -10.57
CA ARG A 55 9.09 -14.66 -9.28
C ARG A 55 10.00 -14.94 -8.08
N GLU A 56 10.86 -15.93 -8.17
CA GLU A 56 11.82 -16.29 -7.10
C GLU A 56 12.99 -15.29 -7.04
N ARG A 57 13.33 -14.64 -8.15
CA ARG A 57 14.43 -13.65 -8.23
C ARG A 57 14.01 -12.26 -7.77
N ALA A 58 12.82 -11.82 -8.13
CA ALA A 58 12.34 -10.46 -7.90
C ALA A 58 12.39 -9.98 -6.43
N PRO A 59 12.09 -10.81 -5.41
CA PRO A 59 12.26 -10.43 -4.01
C PRO A 59 13.68 -10.05 -3.66
N ARG A 60 14.66 -10.79 -4.17
CA ARG A 60 16.09 -10.52 -3.94
C ARG A 60 16.51 -9.23 -4.63
N GLU A 61 16.06 -9.01 -5.86
CA GLU A 61 16.33 -7.78 -6.61
C GLU A 61 15.73 -6.54 -5.93
N LEU A 62 14.61 -6.67 -5.20
CA LEU A 62 14.07 -5.60 -4.37
C LEU A 62 14.90 -5.42 -3.09
N ALA A 63 15.33 -6.51 -2.45
CA ALA A 63 16.12 -6.47 -1.22
C ALA A 63 17.52 -5.89 -1.47
N ASP A 64 18.17 -6.23 -2.58
CA ASP A 64 19.51 -5.78 -2.97
C ASP A 64 19.53 -4.43 -3.73
N ASP A 65 18.36 -3.78 -3.83
CA ASP A 65 18.20 -2.45 -4.40
C ASP A 65 18.31 -2.37 -5.94
N THR A 66 18.36 -3.51 -6.63
CA THR A 66 18.31 -3.57 -8.10
C THR A 66 16.94 -3.13 -8.64
N LEU A 67 15.88 -3.41 -7.88
CA LEU A 67 14.54 -2.90 -8.08
C LEU A 67 14.13 -1.98 -6.93
N LYS A 68 13.27 -1.00 -7.23
CA LYS A 68 12.65 -0.10 -6.25
C LYS A 68 11.19 -0.42 -6.00
N VAL A 69 10.48 -0.97 -7.00
CA VAL A 69 9.05 -1.25 -6.92
C VAL A 69 8.72 -2.61 -7.53
N LEU A 70 8.02 -3.44 -6.77
CA LEU A 70 7.34 -4.62 -7.28
C LEU A 70 5.85 -4.35 -7.40
N CYS A 71 5.33 -4.41 -8.64
CA CYS A 71 3.90 -4.31 -8.90
C CYS A 71 3.29 -5.71 -8.96
N THR A 72 2.24 -5.97 -8.18
CA THR A 72 1.61 -7.29 -8.10
C THR A 72 0.10 -7.18 -7.96
N VAL A 73 -0.61 -8.22 -8.35
CA VAL A 73 -2.07 -8.32 -8.17
C VAL A 73 -2.39 -9.00 -6.85
N ASP A 74 -1.75 -10.13 -6.59
CA ASP A 74 -1.99 -10.93 -5.39
C ASP A 74 -0.72 -11.68 -4.95
N LEU A 75 0.00 -11.10 -4.02
CA LEU A 75 1.21 -11.70 -3.45
C LEU A 75 0.98 -13.06 -2.77
N TYR A 76 -0.25 -13.36 -2.37
CA TYR A 76 -0.58 -14.62 -1.70
C TYR A 76 -0.39 -15.82 -2.60
N ASN A 77 -0.84 -15.69 -3.85
CA ASN A 77 -0.74 -16.74 -4.85
C ASN A 77 0.65 -16.83 -5.48
N GLU A 78 1.48 -15.80 -5.23
CA GLU A 78 2.77 -15.63 -5.89
C GLU A 78 3.94 -16.11 -5.02
N GLY A 79 3.70 -16.44 -3.74
CA GLY A 79 4.73 -16.93 -2.81
C GLY A 79 5.83 -15.90 -2.48
N VAL A 80 5.58 -14.63 -2.76
CA VAL A 80 6.57 -13.55 -2.57
C VAL A 80 6.59 -13.09 -1.13
N ASP A 81 7.73 -13.20 -0.46
CA ASP A 81 7.99 -12.70 0.87
C ASP A 81 9.19 -11.77 0.88
N ILE A 82 8.98 -10.51 1.27
CA ILE A 82 10.01 -9.46 1.25
C ILE A 82 9.94 -8.68 2.56
N PRO A 83 10.65 -9.14 3.60
CA PRO A 83 10.69 -8.41 4.88
C PRO A 83 11.27 -7.00 4.76
N GLU A 84 12.16 -6.78 3.82
CA GLU A 84 12.83 -5.51 3.55
C GLU A 84 11.91 -4.45 2.94
N ALA A 85 10.73 -4.82 2.45
CA ALA A 85 9.77 -3.87 1.93
C ALA A 85 9.35 -2.86 3.00
N ASN A 86 9.65 -1.58 2.75
CA ASN A 86 9.39 -0.47 3.66
C ASN A 86 8.33 0.51 3.15
N THR A 87 7.78 0.25 1.97
CA THR A 87 6.75 1.08 1.35
C THR A 87 5.68 0.19 0.71
N LEU A 88 4.43 0.42 1.05
CA LEU A 88 3.28 -0.28 0.48
C LEU A 88 2.39 0.72 -0.27
N LEU A 89 2.08 0.42 -1.52
CA LEU A 89 1.21 1.23 -2.37
C LEU A 89 -0.06 0.45 -2.68
N PHE A 90 -1.18 0.83 -2.08
CA PHE A 90 -2.49 0.24 -2.35
C PHE A 90 -3.13 0.97 -3.53
N LEU A 91 -2.97 0.42 -4.74
CA LEU A 91 -3.48 0.97 -5.99
C LEU A 91 -4.82 0.36 -6.41
N ARG A 92 -5.38 -0.49 -5.55
CA ARG A 92 -6.69 -1.10 -5.72
C ARG A 92 -7.55 -0.89 -4.48
N PRO A 93 -8.87 -0.68 -4.62
CA PRO A 93 -9.78 -0.71 -3.50
C PRO A 93 -9.79 -2.12 -2.88
N THR A 94 -9.48 -2.24 -1.60
CA THR A 94 -9.52 -3.53 -0.89
C THR A 94 -10.69 -3.51 0.08
N GLN A 95 -11.77 -4.22 -0.24
CA GLN A 95 -12.96 -4.29 0.62
C GLN A 95 -12.85 -5.34 1.73
N SER A 96 -11.95 -6.30 1.60
CA SER A 96 -11.73 -7.35 2.59
C SER A 96 -10.73 -6.89 3.65
N PRO A 97 -11.15 -6.72 4.92
CA PRO A 97 -10.24 -6.37 6.00
C PRO A 97 -9.13 -7.39 6.19
N VAL A 98 -9.44 -8.67 5.95
CA VAL A 98 -8.46 -9.77 6.04
C VAL A 98 -7.36 -9.62 5.00
N VAL A 99 -7.73 -9.38 3.74
CA VAL A 99 -6.75 -9.15 2.66
C VAL A 99 -5.93 -7.89 2.94
N PHE A 100 -6.57 -6.82 3.40
CA PHE A 100 -5.88 -5.58 3.75
C PHE A 100 -4.86 -5.79 4.88
N GLN A 101 -5.27 -6.44 5.98
CA GLN A 101 -4.37 -6.76 7.09
C GLN A 101 -3.21 -7.66 6.67
N GLN A 102 -3.46 -8.63 5.81
CA GLN A 102 -2.43 -9.52 5.29
C GLN A 102 -1.43 -8.78 4.39
N GLN A 103 -1.89 -7.87 3.55
CA GLN A 103 -1.03 -7.01 2.73
C GLN A 103 -0.23 -6.04 3.60
N LEU A 104 -0.88 -5.40 4.57
CA LEU A 104 -0.25 -4.52 5.54
C LEU A 104 0.82 -5.26 6.38
N GLY A 105 0.49 -6.46 6.84
CA GLY A 105 1.39 -7.30 7.63
C GLY A 105 2.69 -7.66 6.91
N ARG A 106 2.71 -7.64 5.59
CA ARG A 106 3.95 -7.87 4.83
C ARG A 106 4.92 -6.70 4.95
N GLY A 107 4.43 -5.46 4.92
CA GLY A 107 5.25 -4.28 5.17
C GLY A 107 5.61 -4.08 6.65
N LEU A 108 4.91 -4.71 7.58
CA LEU A 108 5.19 -4.59 9.02
C LEU A 108 6.18 -5.64 9.53
N ARG A 109 6.72 -6.51 8.68
CA ARG A 109 7.77 -7.44 9.07
C ARG A 109 9.04 -6.72 9.46
N LEU A 110 9.71 -7.23 10.47
CA LEU A 110 10.99 -6.71 10.91
C LEU A 110 12.08 -7.16 9.94
N ALA A 111 12.94 -6.24 9.55
CA ALA A 111 14.15 -6.50 8.78
C ALA A 111 15.27 -5.58 9.29
N GLU A 112 16.50 -5.99 9.09
CA GLU A 112 17.67 -5.20 9.48
C GLU A 112 17.67 -3.86 8.74
N GLY A 113 17.89 -2.76 9.47
CA GLY A 113 17.89 -1.40 8.92
C GLY A 113 16.51 -0.83 8.54
N LYS A 114 15.42 -1.55 8.83
CA LYS A 114 14.06 -1.08 8.57
C LYS A 114 13.42 -0.57 9.86
N GLU A 115 13.29 0.73 9.99
CA GLU A 115 12.73 1.39 11.19
C GLU A 115 11.21 1.60 11.09
N SER A 116 10.66 1.72 9.88
CA SER A 116 9.26 2.04 9.63
C SER A 116 8.75 1.44 8.32
N CYS A 117 7.42 1.47 8.15
CA CYS A 117 6.77 1.16 6.89
C CYS A 117 5.81 2.28 6.52
N LEU A 118 6.04 2.90 5.36
CA LEU A 118 5.13 3.87 4.77
C LEU A 118 4.03 3.13 4.00
N VAL A 119 2.78 3.49 4.26
CA VAL A 119 1.63 2.97 3.53
C VAL A 119 0.93 4.13 2.82
N LEU A 120 0.86 4.06 1.49
CA LEU A 120 0.09 4.98 0.67
C LEU A 120 -1.13 4.25 0.11
N ASP A 121 -2.30 4.60 0.62
CA ASP A 121 -3.58 4.06 0.17
C ASP A 121 -4.26 5.07 -0.78
N PHE A 122 -4.38 4.68 -2.05
CA PHE A 122 -4.97 5.52 -3.08
C PHE A 122 -6.47 5.24 -3.17
N VAL A 123 -7.22 5.95 -2.35
CA VAL A 123 -8.69 5.94 -2.37
C VAL A 123 -9.15 6.51 -3.71
N GLY A 124 -9.66 5.64 -4.59
CA GLY A 124 -10.23 6.02 -5.89
C GLY A 124 -11.63 6.63 -5.75
N ARG A 125 -12.31 6.90 -6.88
CA ARG A 125 -13.76 7.12 -6.86
C ARG A 125 -14.42 5.80 -6.50
N LEU A 126 -14.79 5.65 -5.24
CA LEU A 126 -15.37 4.43 -4.71
C LEU A 126 -16.83 4.34 -5.11
N GLN A 127 -17.29 3.13 -5.35
CA GLN A 127 -18.71 2.83 -5.40
C GLN A 127 -19.30 3.13 -4.01
N ASN A 128 -20.56 3.58 -3.96
CA ASN A 128 -21.26 3.97 -2.73
C ASN A 128 -21.28 2.90 -1.62
N ASP A 129 -20.89 1.65 -1.95
CA ASP A 129 -20.90 0.50 -1.04
C ASP A 129 -19.55 0.23 -0.36
N PHE A 130 -18.53 1.09 -0.52
CA PHE A 130 -17.23 0.84 0.10
C PHE A 130 -17.28 1.06 1.62
N ARG A 131 -16.99 -0.02 2.36
CA ARG A 131 -17.11 -0.06 3.82
C ARG A 131 -15.83 0.38 4.52
N PHE A 132 -15.59 1.71 4.56
CA PHE A 132 -14.48 2.29 5.31
C PHE A 132 -14.48 1.92 6.80
N ASP A 133 -15.68 1.86 7.40
CA ASP A 133 -15.84 1.49 8.80
C ASP A 133 -15.24 0.10 9.09
N VAL A 134 -15.50 -0.88 8.22
CA VAL A 134 -15.00 -2.24 8.39
C VAL A 134 -13.48 -2.29 8.24
N LEU A 135 -12.92 -1.58 7.25
CA LEU A 135 -11.50 -1.58 6.96
C LEU A 135 -10.70 -0.89 8.09
N TYR A 136 -11.06 0.35 8.42
CA TYR A 136 -10.34 1.11 9.43
C TYR A 136 -10.55 0.58 10.84
N ARG A 137 -11.72 0.02 11.15
CA ARG A 137 -11.96 -0.69 12.41
C ARG A 137 -11.00 -1.86 12.59
N ALA A 138 -10.73 -2.61 11.52
CA ALA A 138 -9.83 -3.76 11.58
C ALA A 138 -8.38 -3.39 11.98
N ILE A 139 -7.93 -2.18 11.67
CA ILE A 139 -6.57 -1.71 11.97
C ILE A 139 -6.49 -0.83 13.22
N THR A 140 -7.56 -0.10 13.55
CA THR A 140 -7.55 0.86 14.69
C THR A 140 -8.28 0.34 15.92
N GLY A 141 -9.17 -0.63 15.78
CA GLY A 141 -10.07 -1.09 16.84
C GLY A 141 -11.20 -0.12 17.17
N LEU A 142 -11.26 1.05 16.54
CA LEU A 142 -12.25 2.10 16.81
C LEU A 142 -13.62 1.71 16.24
N ASN A 143 -14.68 2.06 16.94
CA ASN A 143 -16.03 1.96 16.41
C ASN A 143 -16.29 3.09 15.38
N ARG A 144 -17.45 3.04 14.70
CA ARG A 144 -17.79 3.98 13.62
C ARG A 144 -17.79 5.45 14.08
N GLN A 145 -18.36 5.74 15.24
CA GLN A 145 -18.42 7.11 15.78
C GLN A 145 -17.02 7.62 16.15
N GLN A 146 -16.23 6.79 16.81
CA GLN A 146 -14.84 7.09 17.12
C GLN A 146 -13.98 7.28 15.86
N LEU A 147 -14.26 6.53 14.78
CA LEU A 147 -13.59 6.72 13.49
C LEU A 147 -13.92 8.07 12.88
N ILE A 148 -15.18 8.50 12.92
CA ILE A 148 -15.58 9.83 12.43
C ILE A 148 -14.82 10.92 13.19
N GLU A 149 -14.80 10.86 14.51
CA GLU A 149 -14.05 11.80 15.35
C GLU A 149 -12.54 11.79 15.05
N ALA A 150 -11.96 10.59 14.87
CA ALA A 150 -10.54 10.44 14.55
C ALA A 150 -10.20 10.99 13.15
N VAL A 151 -11.06 10.82 12.16
CA VAL A 151 -10.87 11.38 10.81
C VAL A 151 -11.03 12.92 10.83
N GLU A 152 -11.92 13.46 11.66
CA GLU A 152 -12.15 14.90 11.80
C GLU A 152 -11.03 15.61 12.59
N ASN A 153 -10.57 15.01 13.68
CA ASN A 153 -9.71 15.67 14.66
C ASN A 153 -8.30 15.08 14.76
N GLY A 154 -8.04 13.99 14.05
CA GLY A 154 -6.78 13.24 14.12
C GLY A 154 -6.89 11.98 14.97
N PHE A 155 -6.04 11.01 14.66
CA PHE A 155 -5.98 9.71 15.36
C PHE A 155 -5.09 9.82 16.60
N THR A 156 -5.69 10.08 17.76
CA THR A 156 -4.97 10.28 19.03
C THR A 156 -4.70 8.97 19.79
N THR A 157 -5.38 7.88 19.42
CA THR A 157 -5.36 6.59 20.16
C THR A 157 -4.57 5.49 19.46
N LEU A 158 -3.76 5.84 18.45
CA LEU A 158 -2.91 4.88 17.77
C LEU A 158 -1.74 4.45 18.67
N PRO A 159 -1.20 3.23 18.48
CA PRO A 159 0.04 2.81 19.14
C PRO A 159 1.19 3.79 18.87
N PRO A 160 2.14 3.94 19.81
CA PRO A 160 3.31 4.81 19.62
C PRO A 160 4.04 4.49 18.31
N GLY A 161 4.39 5.53 17.55
CA GLY A 161 5.05 5.42 16.26
C GLY A 161 4.12 5.16 15.07
N CYS A 162 2.81 5.01 15.30
CA CYS A 162 1.82 4.88 14.23
C CYS A 162 1.15 6.21 13.95
N HIS A 163 1.02 6.55 12.65
CA HIS A 163 0.33 7.75 12.20
C HIS A 163 -0.59 7.42 11.03
N ILE A 164 -1.80 7.99 11.04
CA ILE A 164 -2.75 7.94 9.92
C ILE A 164 -3.07 9.39 9.54
N GLN A 165 -2.91 9.70 8.26
CA GLN A 165 -3.21 11.00 7.69
C GLN A 165 -3.98 10.84 6.39
N PHE A 166 -4.96 11.70 6.14
CA PHE A 166 -5.72 11.76 4.90
C PHE A 166 -5.39 13.08 4.17
N ASP A 167 -5.30 13.03 2.85
CA ASP A 167 -5.43 14.25 2.07
C ASP A 167 -6.88 14.77 2.16
N ARG A 168 -7.09 16.01 1.73
CA ARG A 168 -8.40 16.66 1.84
C ARG A 168 -9.52 15.88 1.13
N VAL A 169 -9.24 15.36 -0.07
CA VAL A 169 -10.23 14.65 -0.88
C VAL A 169 -10.57 13.28 -0.28
N ALA A 170 -9.53 12.52 0.11
CA ALA A 170 -9.70 11.23 0.77
C ALA A 170 -10.47 11.38 2.09
N ARG A 171 -10.16 12.43 2.89
CA ARG A 171 -10.84 12.71 4.15
C ARG A 171 -12.36 12.94 3.94
N GLU A 172 -12.73 13.76 2.95
CA GLU A 172 -14.13 14.02 2.61
C GLU A 172 -14.84 12.70 2.21
N GLN A 173 -14.24 11.91 1.33
CA GLN A 173 -14.81 10.63 0.88
C GLN A 173 -14.98 9.62 2.02
N VAL A 174 -13.97 9.50 2.90
CA VAL A 174 -14.02 8.60 4.07
C VAL A 174 -15.13 9.04 5.02
N LEU A 175 -15.24 10.34 5.32
CA LEU A 175 -16.31 10.87 6.18
C LEU A 175 -17.71 10.65 5.59
N ASP A 176 -17.88 10.86 4.30
CA ASP A 176 -19.15 10.60 3.61
C ASP A 176 -19.53 9.11 3.70
N GLY A 177 -18.59 8.21 3.44
CA GLY A 177 -18.82 6.78 3.58
C GLY A 177 -19.04 6.31 5.02
N LEU A 178 -18.45 6.99 6.02
CA LEU A 178 -18.70 6.71 7.43
C LEU A 178 -20.04 7.25 7.93
N ARG A 179 -20.63 8.23 7.30
CA ARG A 179 -21.89 8.86 7.71
C ARG A 179 -23.13 8.23 7.07
N GLN A 180 -22.96 7.45 5.99
CA GLN A 180 -24.03 6.67 5.36
C GLN A 180 -24.33 5.39 6.17
#